data_ec7386bec364116ac812b820498ed00f
#
_entry.id   ec7386bec364116ac812b820498ed00f
#
_cell.length_a   1.000
_cell.length_b   1.000
_cell.length_c   1.000
_cell.angle_alpha   90.00
_cell.angle_beta   90.00
_cell.angle_gamma   90.00
#
_symmetry.space_group_name_H-M   'P 1'
#
loop_
_entity.id
_entity.type
_entity.pdbx_description
1 polymer ?
#
loop_
_entity_poly.entity_id
_entity_poly.type
_entity_poly.pdbx_seq_one_letter_code
_entity_poly.pdbx_strand_id
1 'polypeptide(L)'
;MRNRWLMVSAFVLFFGVAVALVVWHGPDWTAVHDAFTAVSWPWVAVAIGLNLLSVVTRSVSWHTCIEQSLEKPHPKYSLVFSAFCVGLFANAVLPGRVGEIARAAVLRRRMPGRAGATATLIGSVFAHRMFDLFPTVTLVVWVLIAAQIPPWAYLTLGLAIGIGILLFAAAFVLAHRQHRELESLGSIRQVLARARQGLAIMRKPVPALKAAAFQYAGWFCQLLAVWSAMKAFQIDEPLAAAGLVLVLMNVATIVPLWPGNVGLVQVAVATPLVNYGIAYAHGIAFGIGLQAIEASVGIGIGLVFLAREGLSFATLRRMDDRDDDSLEDVTPVNHEPARSRVAG
;
A
#
# COMPACT_ATOMS: atom_id res chain seq x y z
N MET A 1 25.23 -12.51 -24.23
CA MET A 1 25.91 -11.33 -23.65
C MET A 1 25.56 -10.04 -24.36
N ARG A 2 25.48 -10.00 -25.70
CA ARG A 2 25.18 -8.76 -26.50
C ARG A 2 23.83 -8.10 -26.16
N ASN A 3 22.80 -8.87 -25.87
CA ASN A 3 21.47 -8.31 -25.51
C ASN A 3 21.43 -7.61 -24.13
N ARG A 4 22.25 -8.04 -23.17
CA ARG A 4 22.34 -7.38 -21.85
C ARG A 4 22.94 -5.97 -21.95
N TRP A 5 24.01 -5.82 -22.75
CA TRP A 5 24.63 -4.52 -22.95
C TRP A 5 23.73 -3.56 -23.73
N LEU A 6 22.98 -4.06 -24.71
CA LEU A 6 21.98 -3.26 -25.42
C LEU A 6 20.83 -2.81 -24.50
N MET A 7 20.33 -3.67 -23.61
CA MET A 7 19.32 -3.29 -22.62
C MET A 7 19.88 -2.24 -21.62
N VAL A 8 21.08 -2.43 -21.11
CA VAL A 8 21.74 -1.49 -20.20
C VAL A 8 21.96 -0.14 -20.89
N SER A 9 22.46 -0.14 -22.14
CA SER A 9 22.68 1.10 -22.90
C SER A 9 21.35 1.81 -23.21
N ALA A 10 20.30 1.08 -23.58
CA ALA A 10 18.97 1.65 -23.82
C ALA A 10 18.39 2.23 -22.52
N PHE A 11 18.57 1.55 -21.40
CA PHE A 11 18.12 2.04 -20.08
C PHE A 11 18.88 3.31 -19.67
N VAL A 12 20.21 3.32 -19.82
CA VAL A 12 21.04 4.50 -19.52
C VAL A 12 20.70 5.67 -20.43
N LEU A 13 20.49 5.41 -21.73
CA LEU A 13 20.07 6.45 -22.67
C LEU A 13 18.69 7.00 -22.34
N PHE A 14 17.71 6.13 -22.08
CA PHE A 14 16.36 6.53 -21.68
C PHE A 14 16.38 7.36 -20.39
N PHE A 15 17.11 6.89 -19.39
CA PHE A 15 17.24 7.60 -18.11
C PHE A 15 18.00 8.93 -18.27
N GLY A 16 19.07 8.96 -19.08
CA GLY A 16 19.80 10.18 -19.39
C GLY A 16 18.96 11.22 -20.11
N VAL A 17 18.17 10.80 -21.11
CA VAL A 17 17.22 11.68 -21.82
C VAL A 17 16.13 12.18 -20.87
N ALA A 18 15.57 11.30 -20.02
CA ALA A 18 14.56 11.69 -19.04
C ALA A 18 15.10 12.73 -18.04
N VAL A 19 16.31 12.52 -17.53
CA VAL A 19 17.00 13.50 -16.64
C VAL A 19 17.25 14.81 -17.37
N ALA A 20 17.76 14.76 -18.61
CA ALA A 20 18.01 15.97 -19.41
C ALA A 20 16.72 16.76 -19.66
N LEU A 21 15.61 16.09 -19.96
CA LEU A 21 14.30 16.71 -20.14
C LEU A 21 13.78 17.35 -18.85
N VAL A 22 13.96 16.66 -17.71
CA VAL A 22 13.57 17.18 -16.38
C VAL A 22 14.43 18.40 -15.98
N VAL A 23 15.72 18.41 -16.32
CA VAL A 23 16.59 19.56 -16.05
C VAL A 23 16.29 20.73 -16.98
N TRP A 24 16.00 20.46 -18.24
CA TRP A 24 15.80 21.53 -19.27
C TRP A 24 14.36 22.08 -19.30
N HIS A 25 13.36 21.23 -19.12
CA HIS A 25 11.94 21.61 -19.15
C HIS A 25 11.26 21.51 -17.77
N GLY A 26 12.05 21.24 -16.71
CA GLY A 26 11.59 21.12 -15.34
C GLY A 26 11.24 22.46 -14.70
N PRO A 27 10.88 22.44 -13.42
CA PRO A 27 10.59 23.64 -12.65
C PRO A 27 11.85 24.51 -12.50
N ASP A 28 11.68 25.75 -12.07
CA ASP A 28 12.79 26.57 -11.62
C ASP A 28 13.47 25.93 -10.40
N TRP A 29 14.65 25.33 -10.63
CA TRP A 29 15.39 24.60 -9.60
C TRP A 29 15.96 25.52 -8.52
N THR A 30 16.17 26.82 -8.80
CA THR A 30 16.57 27.80 -7.79
C THR A 30 15.41 28.05 -6.83
N ALA A 31 14.21 28.24 -7.34
CA ALA A 31 13.00 28.38 -6.51
C ALA A 31 12.68 27.11 -5.72
N VAL A 32 12.97 25.91 -6.26
CA VAL A 32 12.85 24.64 -5.52
C VAL A 32 13.85 24.62 -4.35
N HIS A 33 15.11 24.98 -4.59
CA HIS A 33 16.14 25.05 -3.54
C HIS A 33 15.75 26.05 -2.44
N ASP A 34 15.31 27.25 -2.82
CA ASP A 34 14.91 28.29 -1.86
C ASP A 34 13.75 27.85 -0.98
N ALA A 35 12.77 27.10 -1.53
CA ALA A 35 11.69 26.52 -0.76
C ALA A 35 12.19 25.55 0.34
N PHE A 36 13.28 24.80 0.08
CA PHE A 36 13.87 23.93 1.10
C PHE A 36 14.63 24.71 2.20
N THR A 37 15.19 25.87 1.90
CA THR A 37 15.86 26.69 2.92
C THR A 37 14.85 27.31 3.91
N ALA A 38 13.61 27.51 3.49
CA ALA A 38 12.55 28.08 4.30
C ALA A 38 11.76 27.04 5.14
N VAL A 39 12.15 25.76 5.11
CA VAL A 39 11.43 24.68 5.77
C VAL A 39 11.39 24.82 7.29
N SER A 40 10.20 24.76 7.87
CA SER A 40 9.98 24.75 9.30
C SER A 40 10.11 23.33 9.87
N TRP A 41 11.24 23.02 10.48
CA TRP A 41 11.56 21.70 11.07
C TRP A 41 10.57 21.25 12.17
N PRO A 42 10.03 22.12 13.03
CA PRO A 42 8.99 21.71 13.99
C PRO A 42 7.77 21.09 13.31
N TRP A 43 7.30 21.68 12.20
CA TRP A 43 6.17 21.15 11.45
C TRP A 43 6.52 19.83 10.73
N VAL A 44 7.78 19.66 10.27
CA VAL A 44 8.27 18.36 9.75
C VAL A 44 8.17 17.30 10.84
N ALA A 45 8.62 17.58 12.06
CA ALA A 45 8.53 16.65 13.17
C ALA A 45 7.07 16.28 13.51
N VAL A 46 6.15 17.25 13.48
CA VAL A 46 4.71 16.99 13.66
C VAL A 46 4.18 16.09 12.54
N ALA A 47 4.53 16.35 11.28
CA ALA A 47 4.11 15.55 10.15
C ALA A 47 4.61 14.09 10.26
N ILE A 48 5.87 13.89 10.64
CA ILE A 48 6.44 12.55 10.91
C ILE A 48 5.69 11.87 12.07
N GLY A 49 5.46 12.57 13.18
CA GLY A 49 4.74 12.04 14.34
C GLY A 49 3.32 11.58 14.01
N LEU A 50 2.58 12.39 13.25
CA LEU A 50 1.23 12.06 12.78
C LEU A 50 1.24 10.86 11.79
N ASN A 51 2.23 10.79 10.91
CA ASN A 51 2.38 9.66 9.99
C ASN A 51 2.70 8.37 10.78
N LEU A 52 3.57 8.43 11.80
CA LEU A 52 3.82 7.32 12.72
C LEU A 52 2.53 6.86 13.43
N LEU A 53 1.74 7.79 13.92
CA LEU A 53 0.46 7.50 14.57
C LEU A 53 -0.53 6.84 13.59
N SER A 54 -0.55 7.29 12.32
CA SER A 54 -1.30 6.62 11.24
C SER A 54 -0.88 5.16 11.07
N VAL A 55 0.42 4.87 11.08
CA VAL A 55 0.94 3.48 10.99
C VAL A 55 0.43 2.63 12.16
N VAL A 56 0.48 3.15 13.39
CA VAL A 56 0.00 2.45 14.60
C VAL A 56 -1.50 2.14 14.48
N THR A 57 -2.33 3.13 14.19
CA THR A 57 -3.78 2.95 14.11
C THR A 57 -4.17 1.97 13.00
N ARG A 58 -3.57 2.06 11.83
CA ARG A 58 -3.83 1.13 10.71
C ARG A 58 -3.35 -0.29 11.01
N SER A 59 -2.26 -0.45 11.75
CA SER A 59 -1.81 -1.78 12.20
C SER A 59 -2.77 -2.42 13.20
N VAL A 60 -3.40 -1.63 14.10
CA VAL A 60 -4.47 -2.10 15.00
C VAL A 60 -5.70 -2.55 14.21
N SER A 61 -6.09 -1.80 13.17
CA SER A 61 -7.16 -2.20 12.25
C SER A 61 -6.87 -3.57 11.62
N TRP A 62 -5.67 -3.78 11.08
CA TRP A 62 -5.28 -5.07 10.52
C TRP A 62 -5.21 -6.19 11.57
N HIS A 63 -4.70 -5.92 12.77
CA HIS A 63 -4.72 -6.88 13.88
C HIS A 63 -6.15 -7.35 14.19
N THR A 64 -7.11 -6.41 14.22
CA THR A 64 -8.53 -6.74 14.41
C THR A 64 -9.06 -7.65 13.28
N CYS A 65 -8.65 -7.43 12.01
CA CYS A 65 -8.98 -8.33 10.91
C CYS A 65 -8.42 -9.75 11.12
N ILE A 66 -7.17 -9.85 11.57
CA ILE A 66 -6.51 -11.13 11.85
C ILE A 66 -7.20 -11.90 12.97
N GLU A 67 -7.56 -11.24 14.07
CA GLU A 67 -8.27 -11.86 15.21
C GLU A 67 -9.61 -12.49 14.80
N GLN A 68 -10.26 -11.95 13.77
CA GLN A 68 -11.53 -12.51 13.30
C GLN A 68 -11.37 -13.59 12.24
N SER A 69 -10.19 -13.71 11.66
CA SER A 69 -9.87 -14.60 10.53
C SER A 69 -9.16 -15.88 10.98
N LEU A 70 -8.40 -15.82 12.05
CA LEU A 70 -7.63 -16.94 12.56
C LEU A 70 -8.26 -17.50 13.84
N GLU A 71 -8.14 -18.82 14.01
CA GLU A 71 -8.45 -19.49 15.27
C GLU A 71 -7.43 -19.17 16.36
N LYS A 72 -7.87 -19.24 17.62
CA LYS A 72 -6.97 -19.03 18.78
C LYS A 72 -5.88 -20.12 18.83
N PRO A 73 -4.68 -19.79 19.36
CA PRO A 73 -4.25 -18.52 19.91
C PRO A 73 -3.93 -17.48 18.82
N HIS A 74 -4.39 -16.23 18.99
CA HIS A 74 -4.10 -15.15 18.05
C HIS A 74 -2.64 -14.68 18.16
N PRO A 75 -2.02 -14.17 17.06
CA PRO A 75 -0.70 -13.57 17.12
C PRO A 75 -0.72 -12.32 18.02
N LYS A 76 0.33 -12.13 18.80
CA LYS A 76 0.49 -10.92 19.62
C LYS A 76 0.55 -9.69 18.73
N TYR A 77 -0.02 -8.56 19.18
CA TYR A 77 -0.01 -7.29 18.43
C TYR A 77 1.41 -6.88 18.00
N SER A 78 2.42 -7.06 18.83
CA SER A 78 3.81 -6.71 18.50
C SER A 78 4.34 -7.43 17.26
N LEU A 79 3.93 -8.69 17.03
CA LEU A 79 4.30 -9.44 15.82
C LEU A 79 3.57 -8.92 14.59
N VAL A 80 2.29 -8.58 14.74
CA VAL A 80 1.48 -8.01 13.66
C VAL A 80 2.00 -6.62 13.28
N PHE A 81 2.35 -5.78 14.27
CA PHE A 81 2.94 -4.48 14.06
C PHE A 81 4.30 -4.59 13.34
N SER A 82 5.17 -5.51 13.78
CA SER A 82 6.45 -5.79 13.11
C SER A 82 6.25 -6.16 11.64
N ALA A 83 5.35 -7.13 11.37
CA ALA A 83 5.03 -7.54 10.00
C ALA A 83 4.45 -6.39 9.16
N PHE A 84 3.62 -5.53 9.75
CA PHE A 84 3.07 -4.35 9.09
C PHE A 84 4.17 -3.36 8.68
N CYS A 85 5.12 -3.08 9.59
CA CYS A 85 6.25 -2.19 9.32
C CYS A 85 7.19 -2.74 8.24
N VAL A 86 7.46 -4.06 8.24
CA VAL A 86 8.23 -4.71 7.15
C VAL A 86 7.48 -4.60 5.81
N GLY A 87 6.16 -4.72 5.81
CA GLY A 87 5.33 -4.50 4.63
C GLY A 87 5.43 -3.06 4.10
N LEU A 88 5.43 -2.05 4.99
CA LEU A 88 5.62 -0.65 4.60
C LEU A 88 7.01 -0.43 3.95
N PHE A 89 8.05 -1.00 4.55
CA PHE A 89 9.40 -0.96 3.98
C PHE A 89 9.43 -1.59 2.58
N ALA A 90 8.86 -2.77 2.42
CA ALA A 90 8.82 -3.46 1.14
C ALA A 90 8.09 -2.62 0.08
N ASN A 91 6.97 -1.96 0.42
CA ASN A 91 6.25 -1.05 -0.49
C ASN A 91 7.05 0.21 -0.84
N ALA A 92 7.93 0.69 0.06
CA ALA A 92 8.73 1.88 -0.19
C ALA A 92 9.94 1.60 -1.10
N VAL A 93 10.49 0.37 -1.04
CA VAL A 93 11.77 0.02 -1.68
C VAL A 93 11.60 -0.87 -2.90
N LEU A 94 10.62 -1.78 -2.89
CA LEU A 94 10.36 -2.72 -3.98
C LEU A 94 9.27 -2.20 -4.93
N PRO A 95 9.40 -2.44 -6.24
CA PRO A 95 8.32 -2.14 -7.18
C PRO A 95 7.13 -3.11 -6.95
N GLY A 96 5.94 -2.76 -7.45
CA GLY A 96 4.82 -3.70 -7.53
C GLY A 96 3.95 -3.84 -6.28
N ARG A 97 4.14 -3.01 -5.23
CA ARG A 97 3.36 -3.08 -3.96
C ARG A 97 3.42 -4.44 -3.25
N VAL A 98 4.54 -5.12 -3.36
CA VAL A 98 4.79 -6.45 -2.76
C VAL A 98 4.71 -6.46 -1.22
N GLY A 99 4.70 -5.31 -0.57
CA GLY A 99 4.59 -5.21 0.89
C GLY A 99 3.31 -5.82 1.47
N GLU A 100 2.24 -5.91 0.69
CA GLU A 100 1.01 -6.57 1.10
C GLU A 100 1.23 -8.09 1.30
N ILE A 101 1.96 -8.70 0.40
CA ILE A 101 2.35 -10.11 0.48
C ILE A 101 3.44 -10.30 1.52
N ALA A 102 4.44 -9.42 1.53
CA ALA A 102 5.56 -9.47 2.48
C ALA A 102 5.10 -9.48 3.94
N ARG A 103 4.13 -8.61 4.34
CA ARG A 103 3.61 -8.61 5.71
C ARG A 103 2.91 -9.91 6.10
N ALA A 104 2.17 -10.53 5.16
CA ALA A 104 1.53 -11.82 5.40
C ALA A 104 2.59 -12.94 5.54
N ALA A 105 3.62 -12.95 4.68
CA ALA A 105 4.70 -13.92 4.72
C ALA A 105 5.55 -13.80 6.00
N VAL A 106 5.89 -12.58 6.43
CA VAL A 106 6.63 -12.33 7.68
C VAL A 106 5.85 -12.84 8.89
N LEU A 107 4.56 -12.52 8.98
CA LEU A 107 3.72 -12.99 10.06
C LEU A 107 3.56 -14.51 10.04
N ARG A 108 3.45 -15.12 8.85
CA ARG A 108 3.37 -16.58 8.67
C ARG A 108 4.58 -17.30 9.22
N ARG A 109 5.80 -16.78 9.00
CA ARG A 109 7.04 -17.37 9.54
C ARG A 109 7.06 -17.47 11.07
N ARG A 110 6.37 -16.56 11.74
CA ARG A 110 6.25 -16.55 13.21
C ARG A 110 5.13 -17.44 13.75
N MET A 111 4.42 -18.16 12.86
CA MET A 111 3.32 -19.06 13.21
C MET A 111 3.55 -20.46 12.61
N PRO A 112 4.59 -21.21 13.06
CA PRO A 112 4.86 -22.55 12.56
C PRO A 112 3.69 -23.51 12.85
N GLY A 113 3.55 -24.56 12.04
CA GLY A 113 2.56 -25.61 12.26
C GLY A 113 1.11 -25.33 11.82
N ARG A 114 0.78 -24.12 11.35
CA ARG A 114 -0.57 -23.77 10.88
C ARG A 114 -0.71 -23.96 9.36
N ALA A 115 -1.08 -25.16 8.93
CA ALA A 115 -1.34 -25.40 7.52
C ALA A 115 -2.41 -24.43 6.98
N GLY A 116 -2.14 -23.77 5.84
CA GLY A 116 -3.07 -22.87 5.17
C GLY A 116 -3.23 -21.48 5.79
N ALA A 117 -2.46 -21.12 6.81
CA ALA A 117 -2.52 -19.75 7.39
C ALA A 117 -2.14 -18.65 6.38
N THR A 118 -1.33 -18.94 5.37
CA THR A 118 -0.93 -17.97 4.33
C THR A 118 -2.15 -17.42 3.59
N ALA A 119 -3.03 -18.29 3.07
CA ALA A 119 -4.23 -17.85 2.36
C ALA A 119 -5.18 -17.04 3.26
N THR A 120 -5.34 -17.45 4.53
CA THR A 120 -6.15 -16.71 5.52
C THR A 120 -5.53 -15.33 5.82
N LEU A 121 -4.20 -15.25 5.96
CA LEU A 121 -3.51 -13.99 6.18
C LEU A 121 -3.62 -13.05 4.96
N ILE A 122 -3.46 -13.56 3.75
CA ILE A 122 -3.71 -12.79 2.52
C ILE A 122 -5.15 -12.29 2.47
N GLY A 123 -6.13 -13.14 2.81
CA GLY A 123 -7.53 -12.73 2.93
C GLY A 123 -7.74 -11.63 3.98
N SER A 124 -7.03 -11.67 5.12
CA SER A 124 -7.10 -10.61 6.14
C SER A 124 -6.48 -9.29 5.68
N VAL A 125 -5.42 -9.37 4.85
CA VAL A 125 -4.83 -8.20 4.19
C VAL A 125 -5.85 -7.57 3.24
N PHE A 126 -6.53 -8.40 2.46
CA PHE A 126 -7.58 -7.93 1.55
C PHE A 126 -8.76 -7.31 2.33
N ALA A 127 -9.21 -7.93 3.42
CA ALA A 127 -10.23 -7.35 4.30
C ALA A 127 -9.80 -5.98 4.84
N HIS A 128 -8.56 -5.85 5.30
CA HIS A 128 -8.02 -4.58 5.76
C HIS A 128 -8.04 -3.51 4.66
N ARG A 129 -7.74 -3.89 3.40
CA ARG A 129 -7.83 -2.98 2.25
C ARG A 129 -9.27 -2.59 1.92
N MET A 130 -10.25 -3.46 2.17
CA MET A 130 -11.66 -3.09 2.02
C MET A 130 -12.06 -2.01 3.03
N PHE A 131 -11.51 -2.04 4.25
CA PHE A 131 -11.75 -0.97 5.23
C PHE A 131 -11.08 0.36 4.86
N ASP A 132 -10.04 0.38 4.01
CA ASP A 132 -9.46 1.60 3.44
C ASP A 132 -10.46 2.37 2.55
N LEU A 133 -11.40 1.67 1.91
CA LEU A 133 -12.36 2.31 0.99
C LEU A 133 -13.28 3.30 1.70
N PHE A 134 -13.70 3.02 2.94
CA PHE A 134 -14.62 3.90 3.67
C PHE A 134 -14.03 5.31 3.89
N PRO A 135 -12.87 5.46 4.55
CA PRO A 135 -12.27 6.79 4.72
C PRO A 135 -11.82 7.39 3.38
N THR A 136 -11.38 6.58 2.41
CA THR A 136 -11.01 7.09 1.08
C THR A 136 -12.20 7.73 0.38
N VAL A 137 -13.34 7.04 0.30
CA VAL A 137 -14.56 7.57 -0.32
C VAL A 137 -15.04 8.82 0.43
N THR A 138 -15.06 8.77 1.77
CA THR A 138 -15.44 9.94 2.60
C THR A 138 -14.53 11.12 2.31
N LEU A 139 -13.21 10.91 2.26
CA LEU A 139 -12.23 11.96 1.97
C LEU A 139 -12.42 12.53 0.57
N VAL A 140 -12.61 11.68 -0.44
CA VAL A 140 -12.82 12.14 -1.83
C VAL A 140 -14.11 12.94 -1.95
N VAL A 141 -15.22 12.47 -1.36
CA VAL A 141 -16.48 13.21 -1.37
C VAL A 141 -16.32 14.57 -0.66
N TRP A 142 -15.66 14.60 0.49
CA TRP A 142 -15.38 15.85 1.19
C TRP A 142 -14.52 16.80 0.38
N VAL A 143 -13.46 16.30 -0.26
CA VAL A 143 -12.58 17.08 -1.16
C VAL A 143 -13.37 17.64 -2.35
N LEU A 144 -14.26 16.85 -2.97
CA LEU A 144 -15.11 17.32 -4.08
C LEU A 144 -16.01 18.49 -3.72
N ILE A 145 -16.38 18.61 -2.44
CA ILE A 145 -17.26 19.70 -1.94
C ILE A 145 -16.45 20.90 -1.46
N ALA A 146 -15.31 20.67 -0.81
CA ALA A 146 -14.61 21.68 -0.01
C ALA A 146 -13.33 22.22 -0.67
N ALA A 147 -12.74 21.53 -1.67
CA ALA A 147 -11.48 21.91 -2.28
C ALA A 147 -11.66 22.64 -3.64
N GLN A 148 -10.66 23.44 -4.00
CA GLN A 148 -10.57 24.03 -5.34
C GLN A 148 -9.99 23.00 -6.30
N ILE A 149 -10.87 22.27 -7.00
CA ILE A 149 -10.48 21.13 -7.84
C ILE A 149 -10.28 21.57 -9.29
N PRO A 150 -9.12 21.29 -9.88
CA PRO A 150 -8.92 21.48 -11.30
C PRO A 150 -9.86 20.59 -12.14
N PRO A 151 -10.37 21.06 -13.30
CA PRO A 151 -11.35 20.30 -14.10
C PRO A 151 -10.94 18.86 -14.44
N TRP A 152 -9.66 18.62 -14.72
CA TRP A 152 -9.12 17.29 -15.03
C TRP A 152 -9.21 16.31 -13.86
N ALA A 153 -9.17 16.81 -12.61
CA ALA A 153 -9.16 15.97 -11.42
C ALA A 153 -10.55 15.39 -11.12
N TYR A 154 -11.65 16.00 -11.56
CA TYR A 154 -13.00 15.44 -11.37
C TYR A 154 -13.15 14.05 -11.98
N LEU A 155 -12.66 13.86 -13.22
CA LEU A 155 -12.70 12.56 -13.88
C LEU A 155 -11.85 11.52 -13.12
N THR A 156 -10.64 11.90 -12.73
CA THR A 156 -9.71 11.03 -11.99
C THR A 156 -10.30 10.59 -10.66
N LEU A 157 -10.89 11.51 -9.90
CA LEU A 157 -11.53 11.23 -8.61
C LEU A 157 -12.79 10.37 -8.79
N GLY A 158 -13.61 10.67 -9.79
CA GLY A 158 -14.80 9.89 -10.12
C GLY A 158 -14.47 8.44 -10.50
N LEU A 159 -13.45 8.23 -11.32
CA LEU A 159 -12.97 6.89 -11.67
C LEU A 159 -12.43 6.14 -10.44
N ALA A 160 -11.66 6.81 -9.56
CA ALA A 160 -11.15 6.20 -8.33
C ALA A 160 -12.29 5.73 -7.40
N ILE A 161 -13.34 6.54 -7.23
CA ILE A 161 -14.55 6.17 -6.47
C ILE A 161 -15.24 4.97 -7.14
N GLY A 162 -15.48 5.04 -8.44
CA GLY A 162 -16.18 3.98 -9.18
C GLY A 162 -15.48 2.63 -9.06
N ILE A 163 -14.16 2.60 -9.25
CA ILE A 163 -13.33 1.41 -9.08
C ILE A 163 -13.38 0.93 -7.62
N GLY A 164 -13.27 1.83 -6.65
CA GLY A 164 -13.35 1.49 -5.23
C GLY A 164 -14.68 0.83 -4.86
N ILE A 165 -15.80 1.40 -5.30
CA ILE A 165 -17.16 0.84 -5.07
C ILE A 165 -17.28 -0.54 -5.74
N LEU A 166 -16.82 -0.70 -6.98
CA LEU A 166 -16.86 -1.96 -7.70
C LEU A 166 -16.08 -3.07 -6.96
N LEU A 167 -14.85 -2.76 -6.53
CA LEU A 167 -14.02 -3.70 -5.77
C LEU A 167 -14.64 -4.06 -4.42
N PHE A 168 -15.23 -3.08 -3.73
CA PHE A 168 -15.94 -3.33 -2.47
C PHE A 168 -17.15 -4.23 -2.68
N ALA A 169 -17.99 -3.94 -3.68
CA ALA A 169 -19.14 -4.75 -4.00
C ALA A 169 -18.74 -6.18 -4.35
N ALA A 170 -17.69 -6.37 -5.17
CA ALA A 170 -17.18 -7.69 -5.50
C ALA A 170 -16.70 -8.45 -4.26
N ALA A 171 -15.94 -7.80 -3.38
CA ALA A 171 -15.46 -8.39 -2.13
C ALA A 171 -16.61 -8.74 -1.18
N PHE A 172 -17.62 -7.86 -1.07
CA PHE A 172 -18.82 -8.08 -0.26
C PHE A 172 -19.62 -9.29 -0.76
N VAL A 173 -19.85 -9.37 -2.06
CA VAL A 173 -20.55 -10.51 -2.69
C VAL A 173 -19.76 -11.79 -2.45
N LEU A 174 -18.43 -11.77 -2.66
CA LEU A 174 -17.58 -12.95 -2.42
C LEU A 174 -17.62 -13.39 -0.95
N ALA A 175 -17.64 -12.45 -0.01
CA ALA A 175 -17.73 -12.74 1.42
C ALA A 175 -19.07 -13.38 1.81
N HIS A 176 -20.19 -13.03 1.13
CA HIS A 176 -21.53 -13.46 1.47
C HIS A 176 -22.06 -14.65 0.64
N ARG A 177 -21.46 -14.97 -0.52
CA ARG A 177 -21.87 -16.15 -1.30
C ARG A 177 -21.69 -17.44 -0.49
N GLN A 178 -22.74 -18.27 -0.51
CA GLN A 178 -22.75 -19.55 0.19
C GLN A 178 -21.97 -20.64 -0.56
N HIS A 179 -21.57 -21.68 0.15
CA HIS A 179 -20.65 -22.75 -0.26
C HIS A 179 -21.00 -23.55 -1.53
N ARG A 180 -22.23 -23.45 -2.05
CA ARG A 180 -22.77 -24.39 -3.04
C ARG A 180 -22.13 -24.36 -4.44
N GLU A 181 -21.58 -23.23 -4.86
CA GLU A 181 -21.08 -23.10 -6.25
C GLU A 181 -19.58 -23.45 -6.44
N LEU A 182 -18.86 -23.75 -5.35
CA LEU A 182 -17.42 -23.99 -5.41
C LEU A 182 -17.03 -25.46 -5.43
N GLU A 183 -17.98 -26.37 -5.61
CA GLU A 183 -17.74 -27.81 -5.49
C GLU A 183 -16.86 -28.43 -6.60
N SER A 184 -16.69 -27.73 -7.72
CA SER A 184 -15.97 -28.25 -8.90
C SER A 184 -14.47 -27.90 -8.96
N LEU A 185 -13.91 -27.10 -8.05
CA LEU A 185 -12.58 -26.46 -8.21
C LEU A 185 -11.43 -27.04 -7.35
N GLY A 186 -11.47 -28.26 -6.88
CA GLY A 186 -10.34 -28.97 -6.26
C GLY A 186 -9.45 -28.16 -5.30
N SER A 187 -8.14 -28.09 -5.55
CA SER A 187 -7.14 -27.37 -4.74
C SER A 187 -7.37 -25.86 -4.67
N ILE A 188 -7.82 -25.24 -5.76
CA ILE A 188 -8.14 -23.80 -5.83
C ILE A 188 -9.29 -23.45 -4.87
N ARG A 189 -10.24 -24.36 -4.69
CA ARG A 189 -11.33 -24.21 -3.72
C ARG A 189 -10.83 -24.05 -2.29
N GLN A 190 -9.82 -24.82 -1.88
CA GLN A 190 -9.28 -24.72 -0.52
C GLN A 190 -8.60 -23.37 -0.28
N VAL A 191 -7.83 -22.88 -1.26
CA VAL A 191 -7.19 -21.57 -1.20
C VAL A 191 -8.25 -20.46 -1.12
N LEU A 192 -9.28 -20.54 -1.97
CA LEU A 192 -10.37 -19.54 -2.00
C LEU A 192 -11.21 -19.57 -0.71
N ALA A 193 -11.50 -20.76 -0.17
CA ALA A 193 -12.20 -20.91 1.11
C ALA A 193 -11.42 -20.30 2.27
N ARG A 194 -10.10 -20.49 2.30
CA ARG A 194 -9.22 -19.91 3.33
C ARG A 194 -9.05 -18.39 3.17
N ALA A 195 -8.90 -17.89 1.94
CA ALA A 195 -8.91 -16.45 1.67
C ALA A 195 -10.23 -15.81 2.14
N ARG A 196 -11.36 -16.49 1.94
CA ARG A 196 -12.67 -16.05 2.44
C ARG A 196 -12.76 -16.04 3.97
N GLN A 197 -12.07 -16.92 4.68
CA GLN A 197 -11.94 -16.81 6.14
C GLN A 197 -11.29 -15.50 6.55
N GLY A 198 -10.31 -15.00 5.76
CA GLY A 198 -9.74 -13.68 5.94
C GLY A 198 -10.74 -12.53 5.91
N LEU A 199 -11.87 -12.70 5.18
CA LEU A 199 -12.98 -11.74 5.11
C LEU A 199 -14.03 -11.93 6.21
N ALA A 200 -13.83 -12.84 7.17
CA ALA A 200 -14.82 -13.16 8.19
C ALA A 200 -15.23 -11.97 9.05
N ILE A 201 -14.36 -10.98 9.23
CA ILE A 201 -14.63 -9.74 9.96
C ILE A 201 -15.83 -8.98 9.37
N MET A 202 -16.05 -9.03 8.04
CA MET A 202 -17.14 -8.32 7.37
C MET A 202 -18.52 -8.82 7.78
N ARG A 203 -18.61 -10.00 8.42
CA ARG A 203 -19.86 -10.58 8.94
C ARG A 203 -20.10 -10.25 10.41
N LYS A 204 -19.15 -9.63 11.10
CA LYS A 204 -19.19 -9.34 12.53
C LYS A 204 -19.23 -7.82 12.75
N PRO A 205 -20.39 -7.22 13.07
CA PRO A 205 -20.54 -5.77 13.05
C PRO A 205 -19.63 -5.05 14.04
N VAL A 206 -19.46 -5.54 15.26
CA VAL A 206 -18.65 -4.87 16.29
C VAL A 206 -17.17 -4.87 15.94
N PRO A 207 -16.51 -6.00 15.59
CA PRO A 207 -15.13 -5.99 15.09
C PRO A 207 -14.95 -5.17 13.81
N ALA A 208 -15.91 -5.23 12.88
CA ALA A 208 -15.87 -4.44 11.64
C ALA A 208 -15.89 -2.94 11.92
N LEU A 209 -16.78 -2.49 12.83
CA LEU A 209 -16.84 -1.10 13.27
C LEU A 209 -15.54 -0.66 13.94
N LYS A 210 -14.95 -1.51 14.81
CA LYS A 210 -13.65 -1.27 15.44
C LYS A 210 -12.55 -1.10 14.39
N ALA A 211 -12.45 -2.02 13.43
CA ALA A 211 -11.46 -1.94 12.35
C ALA A 211 -11.65 -0.68 11.49
N ALA A 212 -12.90 -0.34 11.14
CA ALA A 212 -13.23 0.87 10.41
C ALA A 212 -12.83 2.14 11.19
N ALA A 213 -13.14 2.22 12.49
CA ALA A 213 -12.80 3.36 13.33
C ALA A 213 -11.29 3.62 13.39
N PHE A 214 -10.49 2.56 13.57
CA PHE A 214 -9.03 2.67 13.54
C PHE A 214 -8.52 3.05 12.14
N GLN A 215 -9.19 2.62 11.09
CA GLN A 215 -8.84 3.00 9.72
C GLN A 215 -9.14 4.47 9.45
N TYR A 216 -10.30 4.98 9.89
CA TYR A 216 -10.62 6.40 9.84
C TYR A 216 -9.62 7.24 10.63
N ALA A 217 -9.26 6.81 11.85
CA ALA A 217 -8.25 7.50 12.66
C ALA A 217 -6.89 7.55 11.93
N GLY A 218 -6.48 6.45 11.26
CA GLY A 218 -5.26 6.40 10.48
C GLY A 218 -5.26 7.37 9.29
N TRP A 219 -6.35 7.44 8.53
CA TRP A 219 -6.50 8.37 7.42
C TRP A 219 -6.58 9.82 7.88
N PHE A 220 -7.23 10.09 9.02
CA PHE A 220 -7.28 11.42 9.61
C PHE A 220 -5.89 11.89 10.06
N CYS A 221 -5.11 11.01 10.71
CA CYS A 221 -3.72 11.30 11.04
C CYS A 221 -2.88 11.59 9.79
N GLN A 222 -3.09 10.83 8.70
CA GLN A 222 -2.41 11.06 7.44
C GLN A 222 -2.78 12.40 6.80
N LEU A 223 -4.07 12.77 6.82
CA LEU A 223 -4.54 14.08 6.36
C LEU A 223 -3.86 15.22 7.14
N LEU A 224 -3.82 15.10 8.45
CA LEU A 224 -3.14 16.08 9.31
C LEU A 224 -1.63 16.09 9.09
N ALA A 225 -1.01 14.94 8.78
CA ALA A 225 0.42 14.86 8.44
C ALA A 225 0.72 15.62 7.13
N VAL A 226 -0.10 15.47 6.10
CA VAL A 226 0.03 16.23 4.84
C VAL A 226 -0.17 17.73 5.10
N TRP A 227 -1.19 18.11 5.87
CA TRP A 227 -1.42 19.51 6.22
C TRP A 227 -0.26 20.10 7.02
N SER A 228 0.29 19.36 7.98
CA SER A 228 1.48 19.78 8.73
C SER A 228 2.72 19.92 7.84
N ALA A 229 2.86 19.04 6.86
CA ALA A 229 3.92 19.13 5.86
C ALA A 229 3.74 20.39 4.97
N MET A 230 2.50 20.77 4.60
CA MET A 230 2.23 22.03 3.91
C MET A 230 2.69 23.23 4.74
N LYS A 231 2.36 23.26 6.05
CA LYS A 231 2.84 24.30 6.97
C LYS A 231 4.37 24.32 7.10
N ALA A 232 5.01 23.15 7.04
CA ALA A 232 6.47 23.06 7.03
C ALA A 232 7.09 23.79 5.82
N PHE A 233 6.44 23.72 4.66
CA PHE A 233 6.85 24.40 3.43
C PHE A 233 6.23 25.78 3.24
N GLN A 234 5.74 26.42 4.30
CA GLN A 234 5.11 27.75 4.29
C GLN A 234 3.89 27.85 3.33
N ILE A 235 3.21 26.73 3.08
CA ILE A 235 1.97 26.68 2.31
C ILE A 235 0.81 26.81 3.31
N ASP A 236 0.21 28.03 3.37
CA ASP A 236 -0.83 28.37 4.35
C ASP A 236 -2.23 28.21 3.74
N GLU A 237 -2.53 27.00 3.30
CA GLU A 237 -3.78 26.66 2.64
C GLU A 237 -4.71 25.83 3.56
N PRO A 238 -6.02 25.79 3.29
CA PRO A 238 -6.99 25.07 4.09
C PRO A 238 -6.77 23.57 4.09
N LEU A 239 -7.31 22.88 5.10
CA LEU A 239 -7.23 21.43 5.23
C LEU A 239 -7.77 20.68 3.98
N ALA A 240 -8.71 21.31 3.25
CA ALA A 240 -9.25 20.76 2.02
C ALA A 240 -8.18 20.64 0.89
N ALA A 241 -7.23 21.59 0.83
CA ALA A 241 -6.09 21.51 -0.08
C ALA A 241 -5.18 20.31 0.26
N ALA A 242 -4.90 20.09 1.55
CA ALA A 242 -4.17 18.90 2.01
C ALA A 242 -4.92 17.60 1.68
N GLY A 243 -6.24 17.60 1.80
CA GLY A 243 -7.10 16.49 1.40
C GLY A 243 -6.98 16.18 -0.10
N LEU A 244 -7.00 17.21 -0.95
CA LEU A 244 -6.84 17.07 -2.40
C LEU A 244 -5.46 16.50 -2.74
N VAL A 245 -4.39 17.02 -2.13
CA VAL A 245 -3.02 16.51 -2.26
C VAL A 245 -2.96 15.03 -1.86
N LEU A 246 -3.50 14.68 -0.68
CA LEU A 246 -3.49 13.32 -0.17
C LEU A 246 -4.20 12.34 -1.12
N VAL A 247 -5.36 12.73 -1.65
CA VAL A 247 -6.12 11.87 -2.58
C VAL A 247 -5.36 11.71 -3.89
N LEU A 248 -4.88 12.79 -4.50
CA LEU A 248 -4.19 12.73 -5.80
C LEU A 248 -2.86 11.98 -5.70
N MET A 249 -2.13 12.15 -4.60
CA MET A 249 -0.92 11.37 -4.33
C MET A 249 -1.22 9.87 -4.21
N ASN A 250 -2.30 9.49 -3.51
CA ASN A 250 -2.72 8.10 -3.44
C ASN A 250 -3.12 7.55 -4.81
N VAL A 251 -3.85 8.34 -5.63
CA VAL A 251 -4.19 7.96 -7.01
C VAL A 251 -2.93 7.77 -7.85
N ALA A 252 -1.96 8.68 -7.78
CA ALA A 252 -0.69 8.58 -8.50
C ALA A 252 0.11 7.32 -8.12
N THR A 253 -0.12 6.77 -6.93
CA THR A 253 0.54 5.55 -6.47
C THR A 253 -0.26 4.27 -6.70
N ILE A 254 -1.48 4.32 -7.29
CA ILE A 254 -2.28 3.11 -7.61
C ILE A 254 -1.50 2.20 -8.57
N VAL A 255 -0.92 2.78 -9.62
CA VAL A 255 -0.09 2.05 -10.57
C VAL A 255 1.38 2.24 -10.19
N PRO A 256 2.03 1.20 -9.65
CA PRO A 256 3.43 1.28 -9.25
C PRO A 256 4.34 1.12 -10.48
N LEU A 257 4.61 2.22 -11.17
CA LEU A 257 5.43 2.24 -12.40
C LEU A 257 6.91 1.98 -12.08
N TRP A 258 7.40 2.59 -11.00
CA TRP A 258 8.76 2.43 -10.46
C TRP A 258 8.77 2.69 -8.95
N PRO A 259 9.86 2.36 -8.24
CA PRO A 259 9.95 2.60 -6.79
C PRO A 259 9.63 4.05 -6.42
N GLY A 260 8.64 4.22 -5.53
CA GLY A 260 8.22 5.53 -5.04
C GLY A 260 7.50 6.42 -6.04
N ASN A 261 7.31 6.02 -7.31
CA ASN A 261 6.70 6.85 -8.38
C ASN A 261 7.26 8.30 -8.40
N VAL A 262 8.58 8.43 -8.17
CA VAL A 262 9.26 9.74 -8.13
C VAL A 262 9.03 10.48 -9.45
N GLY A 263 8.72 11.76 -9.40
CA GLY A 263 8.29 12.57 -10.54
C GLY A 263 6.77 12.61 -10.68
N LEU A 264 6.11 11.46 -10.79
CA LEU A 264 4.65 11.40 -10.90
C LEU A 264 3.95 11.92 -9.63
N VAL A 265 4.44 11.55 -8.45
CA VAL A 265 3.92 12.03 -7.16
C VAL A 265 4.11 13.53 -7.04
N GLN A 266 5.29 14.07 -7.38
CA GLN A 266 5.56 15.50 -7.33
C GLN A 266 4.60 16.29 -8.23
N VAL A 267 4.40 15.82 -9.46
CA VAL A 267 3.44 16.45 -10.40
C VAL A 267 2.01 16.37 -9.84
N ALA A 268 1.59 15.22 -9.32
CA ALA A 268 0.26 15.03 -8.74
C ALA A 268 0.02 15.92 -7.51
N VAL A 269 1.07 16.26 -6.77
CA VAL A 269 1.03 17.17 -5.61
C VAL A 269 1.07 18.64 -6.05
N ALA A 270 1.98 19.00 -6.95
CA ALA A 270 2.20 20.40 -7.35
C ALA A 270 1.05 20.96 -8.20
N THR A 271 0.55 20.17 -9.15
CA THR A 271 -0.44 20.67 -10.12
C THR A 271 -1.73 21.20 -9.48
N PRO A 272 -2.36 20.54 -8.50
CA PRO A 272 -3.57 21.07 -7.87
C PRO A 272 -3.30 22.32 -7.02
N LEU A 273 -2.09 22.48 -6.47
CA LEU A 273 -1.73 23.61 -5.64
C LEU A 273 -1.60 24.93 -6.44
N VAL A 274 -1.40 24.84 -7.75
CA VAL A 274 -1.42 26.02 -8.63
C VAL A 274 -2.78 26.73 -8.56
N ASN A 275 -3.89 26.00 -8.39
CA ASN A 275 -5.23 26.58 -8.26
C ASN A 275 -5.41 27.38 -6.93
N TYR A 276 -4.53 27.13 -5.96
CA TYR A 276 -4.44 27.87 -4.71
C TYR A 276 -3.43 29.02 -4.76
N GLY A 277 -2.89 29.34 -5.96
CA GLY A 277 -1.91 30.42 -6.13
C GLY A 277 -0.48 30.04 -5.75
N ILE A 278 -0.20 28.76 -5.46
CA ILE A 278 1.14 28.29 -5.13
C ILE A 278 1.94 28.11 -6.43
N ALA A 279 3.12 28.72 -6.51
CA ALA A 279 4.01 28.57 -7.66
C ALA A 279 4.35 27.08 -7.88
N TYR A 280 4.35 26.64 -9.14
CA TYR A 280 4.56 25.22 -9.49
C TYR A 280 5.88 24.67 -8.92
N ALA A 281 6.97 25.45 -8.98
CA ALA A 281 8.26 25.08 -8.42
C ALA A 281 8.20 24.82 -6.91
N HIS A 282 7.47 25.68 -6.17
CA HIS A 282 7.23 25.50 -4.73
C HIS A 282 6.39 24.24 -4.46
N GLY A 283 5.36 23.96 -5.27
CA GLY A 283 4.58 22.73 -5.21
C GLY A 283 5.44 21.47 -5.46
N ILE A 284 6.40 21.53 -6.39
CA ILE A 284 7.36 20.44 -6.62
C ILE A 284 8.28 20.24 -5.41
N ALA A 285 8.83 21.31 -4.84
CA ALA A 285 9.64 21.25 -3.62
C ALA A 285 8.87 20.59 -2.47
N PHE A 286 7.64 21.04 -2.24
CA PHE A 286 6.75 20.43 -1.26
C PHE A 286 6.49 18.95 -1.55
N GLY A 287 6.22 18.57 -2.80
CA GLY A 287 6.00 17.19 -3.20
C GLY A 287 7.21 16.28 -2.94
N ILE A 288 8.44 16.78 -3.15
CA ILE A 288 9.68 16.09 -2.81
C ILE A 288 9.78 15.93 -1.29
N GLY A 289 9.55 17.01 -0.54
CA GLY A 289 9.62 17.00 0.93
C GLY A 289 8.56 16.09 1.56
N LEU A 290 7.33 16.13 1.06
CA LEU A 290 6.25 15.26 1.52
C LEU A 290 6.58 13.79 1.29
N GLN A 291 7.09 13.45 0.11
CA GLN A 291 7.52 12.08 -0.19
C GLN A 291 8.71 11.65 0.68
N ALA A 292 9.65 12.56 0.98
CA ALA A 292 10.75 12.28 1.90
C ALA A 292 10.26 12.03 3.34
N ILE A 293 9.27 12.80 3.82
CA ILE A 293 8.63 12.59 5.14
C ILE A 293 7.96 11.21 5.18
N GLU A 294 7.19 10.83 4.17
CA GLU A 294 6.53 9.52 4.12
C GLU A 294 7.53 8.37 4.02
N ALA A 295 8.54 8.52 3.17
CA ALA A 295 9.61 7.54 3.00
C ALA A 295 10.42 7.36 4.29
N SER A 296 10.70 8.44 5.04
CA SER A 296 11.41 8.37 6.31
C SER A 296 10.71 7.49 7.33
N VAL A 297 9.37 7.53 7.37
CA VAL A 297 8.57 6.66 8.24
C VAL A 297 8.57 5.23 7.71
N GLY A 298 8.24 5.01 6.43
CA GLY A 298 8.17 3.69 5.84
C GLY A 298 9.51 2.94 5.87
N ILE A 299 10.59 3.61 5.48
CA ILE A 299 11.94 3.06 5.47
C ILE A 299 12.51 2.99 6.89
N GLY A 300 12.40 4.08 7.69
CA GLY A 300 12.99 4.17 9.00
C GLY A 300 12.46 3.09 9.96
N ILE A 301 11.13 3.04 10.16
CA ILE A 301 10.52 2.01 11.01
C ILE A 301 10.73 0.63 10.41
N GLY A 302 10.55 0.51 9.09
CA GLY A 302 10.67 -0.77 8.41
C GLY A 302 12.05 -1.39 8.56
N LEU A 303 13.14 -0.62 8.46
CA LEU A 303 14.51 -1.09 8.69
C LEU A 303 14.73 -1.60 10.13
N VAL A 304 14.21 -0.87 11.13
CA VAL A 304 14.29 -1.29 12.53
C VAL A 304 13.64 -2.66 12.73
N PHE A 305 12.45 -2.87 12.19
CA PHE A 305 11.74 -4.13 12.33
C PHE A 305 12.31 -5.24 11.43
N LEU A 306 12.81 -4.90 10.24
CA LEU A 306 13.51 -5.84 9.37
C LEU A 306 14.75 -6.43 10.09
N ALA A 307 15.54 -5.56 10.73
CA ALA A 307 16.70 -5.99 11.52
C ALA A 307 16.28 -6.87 12.72
N ARG A 308 15.20 -6.50 13.44
CA ARG A 308 14.66 -7.29 14.56
C ARG A 308 14.13 -8.65 14.13
N GLU A 309 13.58 -8.77 12.93
CA GLU A 309 13.10 -10.04 12.36
C GLU A 309 14.25 -10.92 11.83
N GLY A 310 15.49 -10.42 11.80
CA GLY A 310 16.64 -11.14 11.23
C GLY A 310 16.48 -11.39 9.73
N LEU A 311 15.72 -10.53 9.04
CA LEU A 311 15.48 -10.61 7.61
C LEU A 311 16.49 -9.74 6.87
N SER A 312 17.10 -10.31 5.80
CA SER A 312 17.88 -9.51 4.85
C SER A 312 16.99 -9.06 3.69
N PHE A 313 17.39 -7.99 3.04
CA PHE A 313 16.75 -7.52 1.79
C PHE A 313 16.68 -8.62 0.72
N ALA A 314 17.74 -9.44 0.61
CA ALA A 314 17.78 -10.57 -0.30
C ALA A 314 16.73 -11.64 0.04
N THR A 315 16.39 -11.80 1.31
CA THR A 315 15.35 -12.74 1.75
C THR A 315 13.95 -12.27 1.36
N LEU A 316 13.67 -10.97 1.47
CA LEU A 316 12.40 -10.38 1.03
C LEU A 316 12.18 -10.55 -0.48
N ARG A 317 13.21 -10.29 -1.28
CA ARG A 317 13.17 -10.46 -2.73
C ARG A 317 12.93 -11.93 -3.15
N ARG A 318 13.55 -12.90 -2.45
CA ARG A 318 13.36 -14.33 -2.72
C ARG A 318 12.00 -14.88 -2.27
N MET A 319 11.26 -14.15 -1.43
CA MET A 319 9.89 -14.55 -1.06
C MET A 319 8.91 -14.29 -2.21
N ASP A 320 9.18 -13.28 -3.04
CA ASP A 320 8.43 -12.96 -4.25
C ASP A 320 8.64 -14.06 -5.33
N ASP A 321 9.91 -14.45 -5.56
CA ASP A 321 10.26 -15.47 -6.56
C ASP A 321 9.72 -16.88 -6.22
N ARG A 322 9.54 -17.24 -4.94
CA ARG A 322 9.09 -18.57 -4.50
C ARG A 322 7.58 -18.78 -4.53
N ASP A 323 6.79 -17.72 -4.50
CA ASP A 323 5.33 -17.85 -4.64
C ASP A 323 4.93 -18.13 -6.10
N ASP A 324 5.72 -17.71 -7.09
CA ASP A 324 5.54 -18.10 -8.49
C ASP A 324 5.86 -19.59 -8.73
N ASP A 325 6.94 -20.11 -8.16
CA ASP A 325 7.32 -21.54 -8.29
C ASP A 325 6.32 -22.47 -7.57
N SER A 326 5.69 -22.02 -6.48
CA SER A 326 4.72 -22.84 -5.74
C SER A 326 3.36 -22.99 -6.43
N LEU A 327 3.08 -22.18 -7.43
CA LEU A 327 1.88 -22.30 -8.29
C LEU A 327 2.09 -23.24 -9.47
N GLU A 328 3.35 -23.45 -9.90
CA GLU A 328 3.68 -24.38 -11.00
C GLU A 328 3.81 -25.85 -10.54
N ASP A 329 4.11 -26.11 -9.26
CA ASP A 329 4.35 -27.47 -8.74
C ASP A 329 3.07 -28.25 -8.36
N VAL A 330 1.89 -27.82 -8.81
CA VAL A 330 0.63 -28.56 -8.70
C VAL A 330 0.38 -29.38 -9.97
N THR A 331 1.39 -30.12 -10.43
CA THR A 331 1.14 -31.22 -11.37
C THR A 331 0.57 -32.42 -10.58
N PRO A 332 -0.52 -33.03 -11.03
CA PRO A 332 -1.10 -34.19 -10.36
C PRO A 332 -0.10 -35.35 -10.43
N VAL A 333 0.35 -35.82 -9.29
CA VAL A 333 1.06 -37.11 -9.18
C VAL A 333 0.06 -38.18 -9.65
N ASN A 334 0.27 -38.70 -10.86
CA ASN A 334 -0.44 -39.84 -11.36
C ASN A 334 -0.09 -41.06 -10.46
N HIS A 335 -1.00 -41.43 -9.59
CA HIS A 335 -0.96 -42.71 -8.92
C HIS A 335 -1.21 -43.82 -9.97
N GLU A 336 -0.17 -44.39 -10.48
CA GLU A 336 -0.21 -45.64 -11.23
C GLU A 336 -0.67 -46.75 -10.25
N PRO A 337 -1.76 -47.50 -10.54
CA PRO A 337 -2.21 -48.52 -9.61
C PRO A 337 -1.19 -49.70 -9.65
N ALA A 338 -0.69 -50.03 -8.47
CA ALA A 338 0.19 -51.19 -8.27
C ALA A 338 -0.49 -52.47 -8.81
N ARG A 339 0.03 -53.03 -9.90
CA ARG A 339 -0.36 -54.34 -10.39
C ARG A 339 0.03 -55.40 -9.36
N SER A 340 -0.98 -55.97 -8.70
CA SER A 340 -0.83 -57.16 -7.88
C SER A 340 -0.32 -58.31 -8.76
N ARG A 341 0.92 -58.73 -8.54
CA ARG A 341 1.40 -60.06 -9.02
C ARG A 341 0.81 -61.11 -8.09
N VAL A 342 -0.24 -61.75 -8.54
CA VAL A 342 -0.65 -63.07 -8.02
C VAL A 342 0.29 -64.08 -8.69
N ALA A 343 1.16 -64.68 -7.90
CA ALA A 343 1.89 -65.91 -8.28
C ALA A 343 1.06 -67.11 -7.86
N GLY A 344 0.77 -67.97 -8.82
CA GLY A 344 0.20 -69.29 -8.59
C GLY A 344 1.22 -70.26 -8.00
#